data_ce3bfe7c8d968ae37d8a6d5f2ace1801
#
_entry.id   ce3bfe7c8d968ae37d8a6d5f2ace1801
#
_cell.length_a   1.000
_cell.length_b   1.000
_cell.length_c   1.000
_cell.angle_alpha   90.00
_cell.angle_beta   90.00
_cell.angle_gamma   90.00
#
_symmetry.space_group_name_H-M   'P 1'
#
loop_
_entity.id
_entity.type
_entity.pdbx_description
1 polymer ?
#
loop_
_entity_poly.entity_id
_entity_poly.type
_entity_poly.pdbx_seq_one_letter_code
_entity_poly.pdbx_strand_id
1 'polypeptide(L)'
;MKRGFTLIEVLLASLILGLGLTGLLVSMSQAQSMMLSQTELEAAQEVMDLGEMAYPLELVTDEKDLDVRECRVSELWDLITEERMSKEQQDKYHGFTWERENLDRNPRDEDIKRMNNLYRVKITVTWGERGRGSGKKQQDSYVTLWRKPE
;
A
#
# COMPACT_ATOMS: atom_id res chain seq x y z
N MET A 1 25.83 25.10 56.13
CA MET A 1 25.63 23.62 56.16
C MET A 1 25.46 23.12 54.76
N LYS A 2 26.42 22.37 54.22
CA LYS A 2 26.28 21.72 52.91
C LYS A 2 25.43 20.45 53.11
N ARG A 3 24.18 20.47 52.61
CA ARG A 3 23.35 19.26 52.58
C ARG A 3 23.87 18.36 51.46
N GLY A 4 24.41 17.19 51.81
CA GLY A 4 24.75 16.15 50.85
C GLY A 4 23.49 15.46 50.37
N PHE A 5 23.47 15.02 49.10
CA PHE A 5 22.41 14.18 48.56
C PHE A 5 22.32 12.87 49.34
N THR A 6 21.11 12.47 49.66
CA THR A 6 20.85 11.17 50.28
C THR A 6 20.91 10.08 49.22
N LEU A 7 21.33 8.88 49.61
CA LEU A 7 21.44 7.72 48.69
C LEU A 7 20.08 7.41 48.02
N ILE A 8 18.98 7.67 48.73
CA ILE A 8 17.61 7.45 48.22
C ILE A 8 17.23 8.48 47.15
N GLU A 9 17.68 9.73 47.25
CA GLU A 9 17.46 10.75 46.22
C GLU A 9 18.14 10.39 44.91
N VAL A 10 19.38 9.84 44.95
CA VAL A 10 20.11 9.41 43.77
C VAL A 10 19.45 8.20 43.14
N LEU A 11 18.98 7.24 43.94
CA LEU A 11 18.23 6.07 43.43
C LEU A 11 16.92 6.48 42.78
N LEU A 12 16.13 7.37 43.37
CA LEU A 12 14.89 7.89 42.81
C LEU A 12 15.15 8.64 41.50
N ALA A 13 16.15 9.50 41.46
CA ALA A 13 16.51 10.25 40.28
C ALA A 13 16.93 9.33 39.12
N SER A 14 17.72 8.29 39.38
CA SER A 14 18.16 7.33 38.39
C SER A 14 17.00 6.47 37.87
N LEU A 15 16.03 6.14 38.73
CA LEU A 15 14.83 5.40 38.36
C LEU A 15 13.92 6.23 37.43
N ILE A 16 13.67 7.50 37.78
CA ILE A 16 12.89 8.43 36.99
C ILE A 16 13.56 8.67 35.63
N LEU A 17 14.88 8.87 35.62
CA LEU A 17 15.65 9.03 34.38
C LEU A 17 15.58 7.80 33.50
N GLY A 18 15.72 6.61 34.08
CA GLY A 18 15.61 5.35 33.35
C GLY A 18 14.25 5.14 32.72
N LEU A 19 13.16 5.39 33.47
CA LEU A 19 11.81 5.29 32.94
C LEU A 19 11.54 6.33 31.85
N GLY A 20 11.99 7.55 32.01
CA GLY A 20 11.86 8.62 31.03
C GLY A 20 12.61 8.29 29.73
N LEU A 21 13.84 7.80 29.82
CA LEU A 21 14.63 7.40 28.66
C LEU A 21 13.99 6.23 27.91
N THR A 22 13.50 5.21 28.64
CA THR A 22 12.81 4.07 28.05
C THR A 22 11.55 4.51 27.30
N GLY A 23 10.73 5.39 27.88
CA GLY A 23 9.56 5.95 27.24
C GLY A 23 9.89 6.71 25.94
N LEU A 24 10.97 7.48 25.95
CA LEU A 24 11.44 8.22 24.78
C LEU A 24 11.91 7.28 23.65
N LEU A 25 12.65 6.22 23.99
CA LEU A 25 13.10 5.23 23.02
C LEU A 25 11.93 4.46 22.37
N VAL A 26 10.93 4.08 23.15
CA VAL A 26 9.71 3.43 22.65
C VAL A 26 8.96 4.36 21.71
N SER A 27 8.76 5.62 22.08
CA SER A 27 8.09 6.63 21.24
C SER A 27 8.84 6.85 19.91
N MET A 28 10.16 6.92 19.97
CA MET A 28 10.99 7.07 18.75
C MET A 28 10.89 5.85 17.82
N SER A 29 10.89 4.64 18.39
CA SER A 29 10.69 3.40 17.60
C SER A 29 9.31 3.35 16.94
N GLN A 30 8.26 3.79 17.64
CA GLN A 30 6.91 3.87 17.06
C GLN A 30 6.83 4.92 15.95
N ALA A 31 7.44 6.08 16.12
CA ALA A 31 7.49 7.12 15.09
C ALA A 31 8.21 6.62 13.83
N GLN A 32 9.32 5.89 13.96
CA GLN A 32 10.03 5.30 12.83
C GLN A 32 9.18 4.25 12.10
N SER A 33 8.45 3.39 12.82
CA SER A 33 7.57 2.40 12.19
C SER A 33 6.41 3.05 11.43
N MET A 34 5.85 4.14 11.96
CA MET A 34 4.82 4.91 11.25
C MET A 34 5.34 5.58 9.98
N MET A 35 6.54 6.15 10.00
CA MET A 35 7.15 6.75 8.82
C MET A 35 7.38 5.71 7.71
N LEU A 36 7.88 4.52 8.05
CA LEU A 36 8.06 3.43 7.09
C LEU A 36 6.74 2.99 6.47
N SER A 37 5.68 2.87 7.28
CA SER A 37 4.35 2.53 6.78
C SER A 37 3.77 3.60 5.85
N GLN A 38 4.01 4.89 6.11
CA GLN A 38 3.58 5.98 5.24
C GLN A 38 4.28 5.93 3.88
N THR A 39 5.60 5.72 3.85
CA THR A 39 6.34 5.62 2.58
C THR A 39 5.92 4.42 1.73
N GLU A 40 5.55 3.31 2.36
CA GLU A 40 5.01 2.14 1.66
C GLU A 40 3.61 2.42 1.09
N LEU A 41 2.75 3.13 1.83
CA LEU A 41 1.42 3.54 1.35
C LEU A 41 1.52 4.54 0.19
N GLU A 42 2.42 5.52 0.26
CA GLU A 42 2.67 6.45 -0.85
C GLU A 42 3.14 5.70 -2.10
N ALA A 43 4.06 4.74 -1.95
CA ALA A 43 4.48 3.90 -3.06
C ALA A 43 3.33 3.04 -3.62
N ALA A 44 2.45 2.53 -2.77
CA ALA A 44 1.27 1.77 -3.19
C ALA A 44 0.30 2.64 -4.01
N GLN A 45 0.07 3.90 -3.62
CA GLN A 45 -0.75 4.84 -4.37
C GLN A 45 -0.14 5.16 -5.74
N GLU A 46 1.17 5.40 -5.80
CA GLU A 46 1.87 5.59 -7.08
C GLU A 46 1.73 4.36 -8.00
N VAL A 47 1.77 3.15 -7.44
CA VAL A 47 1.57 1.91 -8.21
C VAL A 47 0.12 1.77 -8.68
N MET A 48 -0.86 2.23 -7.90
CA MET A 48 -2.26 2.32 -8.36
C MET A 48 -2.39 3.22 -9.58
N ASP A 49 -1.83 4.43 -9.51
CA ASP A 49 -1.85 5.39 -10.61
C ASP A 49 -1.15 4.85 -11.86
N LEU A 50 0.01 4.18 -11.69
CA LEU A 50 0.71 3.51 -12.79
C LEU A 50 -0.16 2.43 -13.45
N GLY A 51 -0.85 1.62 -12.66
CA GLY A 51 -1.74 0.59 -13.16
C GLY A 51 -2.92 1.16 -13.96
N GLU A 52 -3.49 2.28 -13.51
CA GLU A 52 -4.55 2.97 -14.24
C GLU A 52 -4.03 3.61 -15.54
N MET A 53 -2.80 4.13 -15.55
CA MET A 53 -2.16 4.64 -16.77
C MET A 53 -1.87 3.52 -17.77
N ALA A 54 -1.42 2.34 -17.30
CA ALA A 54 -1.12 1.20 -18.16
C ALA A 54 -2.40 0.55 -18.72
N TYR A 55 -3.45 0.51 -17.93
CA TYR A 55 -4.73 -0.14 -18.28
C TYR A 55 -5.92 0.79 -18.00
N PRO A 56 -6.07 1.90 -18.75
CA PRO A 56 -7.14 2.86 -18.50
C PRO A 56 -8.52 2.23 -18.72
N LEU A 57 -9.41 2.39 -17.74
CA LEU A 57 -10.77 1.86 -17.80
C LEU A 57 -11.60 2.48 -18.94
N GLU A 58 -11.24 3.69 -19.35
CA GLU A 58 -11.91 4.40 -20.44
C GLU A 58 -11.74 3.73 -21.80
N LEU A 59 -10.67 2.95 -21.98
CA LEU A 59 -10.38 2.23 -23.22
C LEU A 59 -11.00 0.82 -23.25
N VAL A 60 -11.56 0.37 -22.14
CA VAL A 60 -12.19 -0.95 -22.06
C VAL A 60 -13.56 -0.92 -22.73
N THR A 61 -13.74 -1.77 -23.74
CA THR A 61 -14.99 -1.87 -24.51
C THR A 61 -15.81 -3.12 -24.18
N ASP A 62 -15.17 -4.18 -23.68
CA ASP A 62 -15.84 -5.44 -23.30
C ASP A 62 -15.61 -5.76 -21.81
N GLU A 63 -16.62 -6.34 -21.18
CA GLU A 63 -16.57 -6.80 -19.78
C GLU A 63 -15.47 -7.84 -19.51
N LYS A 64 -15.04 -8.58 -20.54
CA LYS A 64 -13.96 -9.58 -20.46
C LYS A 64 -12.59 -8.95 -20.28
N ASP A 65 -12.43 -7.70 -20.72
CA ASP A 65 -11.17 -6.96 -20.67
C ASP A 65 -11.04 -6.16 -19.35
N LEU A 66 -12.07 -6.24 -18.49
CA LEU A 66 -12.04 -5.65 -17.16
C LEU A 66 -11.04 -6.34 -16.23
N ASP A 67 -10.84 -7.65 -16.40
CA ASP A 67 -9.91 -8.41 -15.58
C ASP A 67 -8.48 -8.25 -16.07
N VAL A 68 -7.61 -7.74 -15.23
CA VAL A 68 -6.16 -7.74 -15.45
C VAL A 68 -5.52 -8.54 -14.33
N ARG A 69 -4.80 -9.60 -14.72
CA ARG A 69 -4.09 -10.45 -13.77
C ARG A 69 -3.01 -9.68 -13.05
N GLU A 70 -2.59 -10.21 -11.91
CA GLU A 70 -1.49 -9.67 -11.12
C GLU A 70 -0.26 -9.36 -12.00
N CYS A 71 0.08 -8.08 -12.10
CA CYS A 71 1.20 -7.55 -12.86
C CYS A 71 2.25 -6.96 -11.92
N ARG A 72 3.51 -7.12 -12.26
CA ARG A 72 4.60 -6.44 -11.55
C ARG A 72 4.71 -4.99 -12.03
N VAL A 73 5.22 -4.13 -11.16
CA VAL A 73 5.41 -2.71 -11.52
C VAL A 73 6.32 -2.52 -12.73
N SER A 74 7.32 -3.38 -12.91
CA SER A 74 8.17 -3.35 -14.10
C SER A 74 7.39 -3.59 -15.41
N GLU A 75 6.40 -4.48 -15.39
CA GLU A 75 5.55 -4.76 -16.54
C GLU A 75 4.62 -3.58 -16.86
N LEU A 76 4.07 -2.93 -15.83
CA LEU A 76 3.27 -1.72 -15.97
C LEU A 76 4.11 -0.57 -16.55
N TRP A 77 5.34 -0.44 -16.07
CA TRP A 77 6.27 0.60 -16.52
C TRP A 77 6.60 0.46 -18.01
N ASP A 78 6.91 -0.75 -18.47
CA ASP A 78 7.23 -1.05 -19.87
C ASP A 78 6.04 -0.78 -20.83
N LEU A 79 4.78 -0.78 -20.31
CA LEU A 79 3.59 -0.44 -21.08
C LEU A 79 3.39 1.07 -21.25
N ILE A 80 3.87 1.86 -20.28
CA ILE A 80 3.64 3.31 -20.26
C ILE A 80 4.79 4.07 -20.94
N THR A 81 6.01 3.56 -20.83
CA THR A 81 7.20 4.25 -21.29
C THR A 81 8.20 3.29 -21.93
N GLU A 82 8.94 3.80 -22.92
CA GLU A 82 10.04 3.07 -23.54
C GLU A 82 11.33 3.10 -22.69
N GLU A 83 11.37 3.95 -21.66
CA GLU A 83 12.50 4.09 -20.77
C GLU A 83 12.50 3.01 -19.69
N ARG A 84 13.66 2.42 -19.46
CA ARG A 84 13.82 1.42 -18.39
C ARG A 84 13.79 2.07 -17.02
N MET A 85 13.18 1.40 -16.07
CA MET A 85 13.22 1.81 -14.67
C MET A 85 14.66 1.99 -14.17
N SER A 86 14.93 3.09 -13.47
CA SER A 86 16.18 3.31 -12.75
C SER A 86 16.33 2.28 -11.61
N LYS A 87 17.56 2.07 -11.13
CA LYS A 87 17.78 1.19 -9.98
C LYS A 87 17.02 1.63 -8.74
N GLU A 88 16.95 2.93 -8.51
CA GLU A 88 16.22 3.51 -7.37
C GLU A 88 14.73 3.20 -7.45
N GLN A 89 14.13 3.31 -8.63
CA GLN A 89 12.73 2.95 -8.86
C GLN A 89 12.50 1.44 -8.71
N GLN A 90 13.40 0.60 -9.24
CA GLN A 90 13.32 -0.85 -9.07
C GLN A 90 13.37 -1.25 -7.59
N ASP A 91 14.24 -0.61 -6.81
CA ASP A 91 14.34 -0.84 -5.38
C ASP A 91 13.11 -0.30 -4.62
N LYS A 92 12.57 0.85 -5.04
CA LYS A 92 11.37 1.47 -4.44
C LYS A 92 10.15 0.56 -4.59
N TYR A 93 9.92 0.04 -5.79
CA TYR A 93 8.72 -0.76 -6.10
C TYR A 93 8.95 -2.28 -6.04
N HIS A 94 10.09 -2.71 -5.50
CA HIS A 94 10.37 -4.13 -5.37
C HIS A 94 9.31 -4.85 -4.53
N GLY A 95 8.70 -5.88 -5.10
CA GLY A 95 7.69 -6.69 -4.43
C GLY A 95 6.27 -6.11 -4.47
N PHE A 96 6.06 -4.97 -5.16
CA PHE A 96 4.73 -4.46 -5.45
C PHE A 96 4.14 -5.15 -6.67
N THR A 97 2.85 -5.48 -6.57
CA THR A 97 2.05 -6.01 -7.67
C THR A 97 0.72 -5.27 -7.74
N TRP A 98 0.19 -5.14 -8.95
CA TRP A 98 -1.08 -4.51 -9.25
C TRP A 98 -2.01 -5.51 -9.92
N GLU A 99 -3.29 -5.47 -9.57
CA GLU A 99 -4.33 -6.36 -10.10
C GLU A 99 -5.64 -5.60 -10.24
N ARG A 100 -6.40 -5.93 -11.29
CA ARG A 100 -7.75 -5.43 -11.49
C ARG A 100 -8.72 -6.60 -11.69
N GLU A 101 -9.77 -6.65 -10.89
CA GLU A 101 -10.77 -7.71 -10.86
C GLU A 101 -12.17 -7.17 -11.08
N ASN A 102 -12.91 -7.79 -11.98
CA ASN A 102 -14.33 -7.57 -12.14
C ASN A 102 -15.10 -8.35 -11.07
N LEU A 103 -15.71 -7.66 -10.11
CA LEU A 103 -16.47 -8.29 -9.02
C LEU A 103 -17.81 -8.86 -9.50
N ASP A 104 -18.31 -8.42 -10.65
CA ASP A 104 -19.59 -8.85 -11.23
C ASP A 104 -19.39 -9.84 -12.40
N ARG A 105 -18.34 -10.66 -12.35
CA ARG A 105 -17.94 -11.63 -13.39
C ARG A 105 -19.01 -12.69 -13.71
N ASN A 106 -19.90 -13.00 -12.75
CA ASN A 106 -21.03 -13.91 -12.90
C ASN A 106 -22.31 -13.30 -12.30
N PRO A 107 -22.78 -12.18 -12.82
CA PRO A 107 -24.01 -11.62 -12.31
C PRO A 107 -25.16 -12.53 -12.74
N ARG A 108 -26.13 -12.71 -11.88
CA ARG A 108 -27.43 -13.15 -12.36
C ARG A 108 -27.92 -12.07 -13.31
N ASP A 109 -28.27 -12.44 -14.55
CA ASP A 109 -28.68 -11.50 -15.62
C ASP A 109 -29.68 -10.43 -15.17
N GLU A 110 -30.44 -10.71 -14.12
CA GLU A 110 -31.42 -9.79 -13.53
C GLU A 110 -30.76 -8.65 -12.74
N ASP A 111 -29.60 -8.87 -12.14
CA ASP A 111 -28.94 -7.87 -11.30
C ASP A 111 -28.19 -6.84 -12.17
N ILE A 112 -27.62 -7.24 -13.30
CA ILE A 112 -26.99 -6.32 -14.25
C ILE A 112 -28.00 -5.46 -14.96
N LYS A 113 -29.15 -6.01 -15.37
CA LYS A 113 -30.23 -5.22 -15.96
C LYS A 113 -30.75 -4.14 -15.00
N ARG A 114 -30.76 -4.43 -13.69
CA ARG A 114 -31.11 -3.45 -12.64
C ARG A 114 -30.04 -2.37 -12.46
N MET A 115 -28.77 -2.66 -12.73
CA MET A 115 -27.65 -1.73 -12.56
C MET A 115 -27.30 -0.94 -13.83
N ASN A 116 -28.13 -0.96 -14.87
CA ASN A 116 -27.90 -0.23 -16.13
C ASN A 116 -26.51 -0.48 -16.76
N ASN A 117 -26.08 -1.73 -16.86
CA ASN A 117 -24.77 -2.13 -17.40
C ASN A 117 -23.56 -1.55 -16.63
N LEU A 118 -23.74 -1.30 -15.33
CA LEU A 118 -22.66 -0.91 -14.42
C LEU A 118 -22.00 -2.16 -13.81
N TYR A 119 -20.70 -2.20 -13.87
CA TYR A 119 -19.86 -3.26 -13.27
C TYR A 119 -18.99 -2.67 -12.18
N ARG A 120 -18.85 -3.39 -11.07
CA ARG A 120 -17.93 -3.05 -9.99
C ARG A 120 -16.56 -3.63 -10.30
N VAL A 121 -15.59 -2.76 -10.36
CA VAL A 121 -14.21 -3.14 -10.65
C VAL A 121 -13.38 -2.84 -9.41
N LYS A 122 -12.69 -3.86 -8.89
CA LYS A 122 -11.77 -3.73 -7.76
C LYS A 122 -10.34 -3.64 -8.28
N ILE A 123 -9.64 -2.63 -7.85
CA ILE A 123 -8.20 -2.46 -8.10
C ILE A 123 -7.48 -2.71 -6.80
N THR A 124 -6.44 -3.55 -6.84
CA THR A 124 -5.69 -3.96 -5.66
C THR A 124 -4.20 -3.83 -5.94
N VAL A 125 -3.50 -3.21 -5.01
CA VAL A 125 -2.04 -3.22 -4.95
C VAL A 125 -1.62 -4.04 -3.75
N THR A 126 -0.70 -4.99 -3.97
CA THR A 126 -0.18 -5.88 -2.93
C THR A 126 1.33 -5.71 -2.83
N TRP A 127 1.86 -5.66 -1.61
CA TRP A 127 3.30 -5.60 -1.37
C TRP A 127 3.70 -6.43 -0.16
N GLY A 128 4.96 -6.84 -0.09
CA GLY A 128 5.52 -7.58 1.03
C GLY A 128 6.31 -6.68 1.97
N GLU A 129 6.29 -6.97 3.26
CA GLU A 129 7.08 -6.24 4.26
C GLU A 129 8.58 -6.38 3.94
N ARG A 130 9.25 -5.25 3.64
CA ARG A 130 10.70 -5.21 3.41
C ARG A 130 11.45 -5.66 4.67
N GLY A 131 12.12 -6.80 4.60
CA GLY A 131 13.19 -7.15 5.54
C GLY A 131 12.80 -7.85 6.83
N ARG A 132 11.53 -8.14 7.09
CA ARG A 132 11.10 -9.01 8.18
C ARG A 132 10.54 -10.31 7.62
N GLY A 133 11.14 -11.44 7.98
CA GLY A 133 10.74 -12.79 7.55
C GLY A 133 9.35 -13.28 8.00
N SER A 134 8.42 -12.36 8.21
CA SER A 134 7.02 -12.60 8.45
C SER A 134 6.31 -12.33 7.14
N GLY A 135 6.03 -13.34 6.36
CA GLY A 135 5.39 -13.28 5.05
C GLY A 135 3.97 -12.69 5.02
N LYS A 136 3.73 -11.62 5.77
CA LYS A 136 2.49 -10.84 5.69
C LYS A 136 2.57 -9.93 4.46
N LYS A 137 1.76 -10.24 3.47
CA LYS A 137 1.46 -9.33 2.38
C LYS A 137 0.55 -8.24 2.91
N GLN A 138 0.89 -6.99 2.64
CA GLN A 138 0.01 -5.84 2.82
C GLN A 138 -0.70 -5.60 1.50
N GLN A 139 -1.91 -5.05 1.56
CA GLN A 139 -2.67 -4.70 0.38
C GLN A 139 -3.46 -3.42 0.61
N ASP A 140 -3.60 -2.63 -0.43
CA ASP A 140 -4.53 -1.53 -0.51
C ASP A 140 -5.43 -1.72 -1.72
N SER A 141 -6.70 -1.35 -1.62
CA SER A 141 -7.65 -1.57 -2.72
C SER A 141 -8.80 -0.59 -2.68
N TYR A 142 -9.29 -0.24 -3.86
CA TYR A 142 -10.54 0.52 -3.99
C TYR A 142 -11.45 -0.12 -5.05
N VAL A 143 -12.72 0.23 -5.00
CA VAL A 143 -13.74 -0.22 -5.94
C VAL A 143 -14.25 0.97 -6.73
N THR A 144 -14.22 0.86 -8.05
CA THR A 144 -14.78 1.83 -8.97
C THR A 144 -15.93 1.22 -9.78
N LEU A 145 -16.67 2.06 -10.48
CA LEU A 145 -17.77 1.62 -11.35
C LEU A 145 -17.39 1.87 -12.80
N TRP A 146 -17.53 0.84 -13.62
CA TRP A 146 -17.38 0.92 -15.06
C TRP A 146 -18.73 0.67 -15.74
N ARG A 147 -19.04 1.48 -16.75
CA ARG A 147 -20.24 1.31 -17.56
C ARG A 147 -19.85 0.80 -18.95
N LYS A 148 -20.45 -0.31 -19.37
CA LYS A 148 -20.29 -0.80 -20.74
C LYS A 148 -20.72 0.27 -21.73
N PRO A 149 -19.85 0.69 -22.69
CA PRO A 149 -20.26 1.61 -23.75
C PRO A 149 -21.32 0.95 -24.63
N GLU A 150 -22.26 1.78 -25.12
CA GLU A 150 -23.35 1.34 -26.02
C GLU A 150 -22.84 1.05 -27.43
#